data_7b67398366109da9111ec007ed85515a
#
_entry.id   7b67398366109da9111ec007ed85515a
#
_cell.length_a   1.000
_cell.length_b   1.000
_cell.length_c   1.000
_cell.angle_alpha   90.00
_cell.angle_beta   90.00
_cell.angle_gamma   90.00
#
_symmetry.space_group_name_H-M   'P 1'
#
loop_
_entity.id
_entity.type
_entity.pdbx_description
1 polymer ?
#
loop_
_entity_poly.entity_id
_entity_poly.type
_entity_poly.pdbx_seq_one_letter_code
_entity_poly.pdbx_strand_id
1 'polypeptide(L)'
;GFATVQALTRLDEVIKLVGGLHRDANETKIKITDKNGGSVLVNVEKYLLNGDLEHNPILNEGDKIKVFFISDNKIKPNAGLTLKTIPILVSGFVNNPGAIKYFPGYKVSDYIGFAGGVSEIGSTRKIFLIRNSKKFKANFSDSVLPGDQIFIPEGSFSVFFGKNSFLQNLTALFSIISTYTIISDRLNN
;
A
#
# COMPACT_ATOMS: atom_id res chain seq x y z
N GLY A 1 -31.69 5.79 5.32
CA GLY A 1 -31.60 6.44 4.01
C GLY A 1 -31.97 5.49 2.91
N PHE A 2 -32.32 6.01 1.76
CA PHE A 2 -32.54 5.26 0.53
C PHE A 2 -31.46 5.69 -0.48
N ALA A 3 -30.92 4.75 -1.23
CA ALA A 3 -30.03 5.04 -2.33
C ALA A 3 -30.52 4.30 -3.57
N THR A 4 -30.55 5.01 -4.72
CA THR A 4 -30.79 4.39 -6.01
C THR A 4 -29.44 4.00 -6.59
N VAL A 5 -29.28 2.72 -6.91
CA VAL A 5 -28.01 2.17 -7.41
C VAL A 5 -28.23 1.50 -8.76
N GLN A 6 -27.18 1.44 -9.55
CA GLN A 6 -27.19 0.71 -10.82
C GLN A 6 -27.17 -0.82 -10.56
N ALA A 7 -27.60 -1.60 -11.54
CA ALA A 7 -27.43 -3.05 -11.49
C ALA A 7 -25.96 -3.44 -11.28
N LEU A 8 -25.73 -4.51 -10.52
CA LEU A 8 -24.42 -5.04 -10.18
C LEU A 8 -23.56 -4.17 -9.23
N THR A 9 -24.18 -3.20 -8.52
CA THR A 9 -23.48 -2.41 -7.51
C THR A 9 -23.13 -3.25 -6.28
N ARG A 10 -21.92 -3.14 -5.78
CA ARG A 10 -21.47 -3.85 -4.59
C ARG A 10 -21.79 -3.08 -3.30
N LEU A 11 -21.81 -3.81 -2.18
CA LEU A 11 -22.10 -3.26 -0.86
C LEU A 11 -21.20 -2.05 -0.50
N ASP A 12 -19.90 -2.10 -0.78
CA ASP A 12 -18.97 -1.02 -0.46
C ASP A 12 -19.26 0.26 -1.25
N GLU A 13 -19.71 0.12 -2.50
CA GLU A 13 -20.10 1.26 -3.34
C GLU A 13 -21.36 1.93 -2.81
N VAL A 14 -22.37 1.13 -2.41
CA VAL A 14 -23.59 1.67 -1.82
C VAL A 14 -23.30 2.38 -0.49
N ILE A 15 -22.47 1.80 0.36
CA ILE A 15 -22.05 2.45 1.61
C ILE A 15 -21.35 3.79 1.31
N LYS A 16 -20.47 3.86 0.30
CA LYS A 16 -19.82 5.11 -0.12
C LYS A 16 -20.82 6.14 -0.62
N LEU A 17 -21.81 5.72 -1.42
CA LEU A 17 -22.86 6.62 -1.95
C LEU A 17 -23.70 7.29 -0.86
N VAL A 18 -23.97 6.59 0.25
CA VAL A 18 -24.72 7.15 1.37
C VAL A 18 -23.85 7.92 2.38
N GLY A 19 -22.57 8.17 2.05
CA GLY A 19 -21.65 8.94 2.89
C GLY A 19 -20.73 8.14 3.79
N GLY A 20 -20.69 6.81 3.62
CA GLY A 20 -19.84 5.91 4.40
C GLY A 20 -20.52 5.35 5.65
N LEU A 21 -19.76 4.60 6.42
CA LEU A 21 -20.19 4.08 7.72
C LEU A 21 -19.94 5.12 8.82
N HIS A 22 -20.85 5.19 9.79
CA HIS A 22 -20.62 5.97 10.99
C HIS A 22 -19.40 5.41 11.75
N ARG A 23 -18.66 6.27 12.47
CA ARG A 23 -17.45 5.84 13.21
C ARG A 23 -17.72 4.73 14.25
N ASP A 24 -18.93 4.70 14.82
CA ASP A 24 -19.34 3.71 15.82
C ASP A 24 -20.07 2.52 15.17
N ALA A 25 -20.05 2.41 13.85
CA ALA A 25 -20.65 1.30 13.13
C ALA A 25 -19.85 0.01 13.32
N ASN A 26 -20.55 -1.11 13.40
CA ASN A 26 -19.90 -2.41 13.48
C ASN A 26 -19.65 -2.96 12.05
N GLU A 27 -18.46 -2.73 11.55
CA GLU A 27 -18.03 -3.18 10.21
C GLU A 27 -17.97 -4.71 10.07
N THR A 28 -17.91 -5.43 11.21
CA THR A 28 -17.88 -6.90 11.21
C THR A 28 -19.28 -7.52 11.16
N LYS A 29 -20.35 -6.72 11.31
CA LYS A 29 -21.75 -7.19 11.32
C LYS A 29 -22.63 -6.23 10.53
N ILE A 30 -22.70 -6.44 9.22
CA ILE A 30 -23.66 -5.77 8.35
C ILE A 30 -24.64 -6.84 7.86
N LYS A 31 -25.92 -6.63 8.13
CA LYS A 31 -26.99 -7.56 7.68
C LYS A 31 -27.56 -7.05 6.37
N ILE A 32 -27.56 -7.90 5.36
CA ILE A 32 -28.25 -7.69 4.11
C ILE A 32 -29.47 -8.60 4.12
N THR A 33 -30.64 -8.03 3.83
CA THR A 33 -31.90 -8.80 3.75
C THR A 33 -32.49 -8.58 2.36
N ASP A 34 -32.71 -9.68 1.65
CA ASP A 34 -33.31 -9.66 0.33
C ASP A 34 -34.83 -9.37 0.38
N LYS A 35 -35.44 -9.14 -0.79
CA LYS A 35 -36.88 -8.86 -0.90
C LYS A 35 -37.77 -10.00 -0.42
N ASN A 36 -37.25 -11.25 -0.34
CA ASN A 36 -37.98 -12.44 0.09
C ASN A 36 -37.80 -12.71 1.60
N GLY A 37 -37.03 -11.88 2.30
CA GLY A 37 -36.76 -12.02 3.73
C GLY A 37 -35.54 -12.89 4.07
N GLY A 38 -34.85 -13.44 3.07
CA GLY A 38 -33.56 -14.10 3.24
C GLY A 38 -32.53 -13.09 3.75
N SER A 39 -31.64 -13.50 4.63
CA SER A 39 -30.65 -12.56 5.15
C SER A 39 -29.27 -13.18 5.33
N VAL A 40 -28.24 -12.40 5.02
CA VAL A 40 -26.84 -12.74 5.17
C VAL A 40 -26.14 -11.70 6.05
N LEU A 41 -25.18 -12.15 6.87
CA LEU A 41 -24.28 -11.28 7.62
C LEU A 41 -22.95 -11.23 6.91
N VAL A 42 -22.47 -10.01 6.65
CA VAL A 42 -21.18 -9.78 6.02
C VAL A 42 -20.25 -9.00 6.95
N ASN A 43 -18.97 -9.26 6.81
CA ASN A 43 -17.88 -8.59 7.53
C ASN A 43 -17.08 -7.73 6.56
N VAL A 44 -17.48 -6.46 6.40
CA VAL A 44 -16.83 -5.55 5.45
C VAL A 44 -15.36 -5.30 5.80
N GLU A 45 -14.98 -5.43 7.09
CA GLU A 45 -13.57 -5.37 7.50
C GLU A 45 -12.70 -6.41 6.78
N LYS A 46 -13.19 -7.66 6.60
CA LYS A 46 -12.46 -8.69 5.85
C LYS A 46 -12.27 -8.32 4.38
N TYR A 47 -13.30 -7.74 3.77
CA TYR A 47 -13.15 -7.21 2.41
C TYR A 47 -12.14 -6.07 2.36
N LEU A 48 -12.21 -5.11 3.29
CA LEU A 48 -11.31 -3.95 3.31
C LEU A 48 -9.84 -4.33 3.56
N LEU A 49 -9.59 -5.35 4.37
CA LEU A 49 -8.24 -5.79 4.71
C LEU A 49 -7.65 -6.78 3.68
N ASN A 50 -8.47 -7.70 3.17
CA ASN A 50 -7.99 -8.86 2.41
C ASN A 50 -8.52 -8.91 0.97
N GLY A 51 -9.48 -8.05 0.59
CA GLY A 51 -10.15 -8.11 -0.70
C GLY A 51 -11.16 -9.27 -0.81
N ASP A 52 -11.63 -9.81 0.32
CA ASP A 52 -12.54 -10.95 0.36
C ASP A 52 -13.93 -10.57 -0.16
N LEU A 53 -14.21 -10.94 -1.40
CA LEU A 53 -15.46 -10.59 -2.10
C LEU A 53 -16.71 -11.25 -1.54
N GLU A 54 -16.61 -12.34 -0.77
CA GLU A 54 -17.76 -12.91 -0.05
C GLU A 54 -18.35 -11.91 0.95
N HIS A 55 -17.51 -11.02 1.44
CA HIS A 55 -17.87 -9.96 2.37
C HIS A 55 -18.16 -8.60 1.70
N ASN A 56 -18.19 -8.57 0.37
CA ASN A 56 -18.64 -7.42 -0.44
C ASN A 56 -19.55 -7.90 -1.59
N PRO A 57 -20.72 -8.45 -1.28
CA PRO A 57 -21.61 -9.02 -2.28
C PRO A 57 -22.20 -7.94 -3.20
N ILE A 58 -22.61 -8.37 -4.38
CA ILE A 58 -23.46 -7.58 -5.28
C ILE A 58 -24.86 -7.50 -4.67
N LEU A 59 -25.42 -6.30 -4.70
CA LEU A 59 -26.75 -6.03 -4.17
C LEU A 59 -27.80 -6.08 -5.28
N ASN A 60 -28.97 -6.56 -4.92
CA ASN A 60 -30.14 -6.61 -5.80
C ASN A 60 -31.14 -5.51 -5.44
N GLU A 61 -32.02 -5.21 -6.37
CA GLU A 61 -33.12 -4.29 -6.12
C GLU A 61 -34.02 -4.78 -4.99
N GLY A 62 -34.28 -3.89 -4.03
CA GLY A 62 -35.09 -4.20 -2.85
C GLY A 62 -34.34 -4.77 -1.66
N ASP A 63 -33.02 -5.00 -1.79
CA ASP A 63 -32.19 -5.40 -0.66
C ASP A 63 -32.16 -4.31 0.42
N LYS A 64 -32.26 -4.74 1.68
CA LYS A 64 -32.20 -3.87 2.86
C LYS A 64 -30.91 -4.10 3.60
N ILE A 65 -30.12 -3.05 3.76
CA ILE A 65 -28.85 -3.08 4.49
C ILE A 65 -29.08 -2.53 5.89
N LYS A 66 -28.77 -3.33 6.90
CA LYS A 66 -28.76 -2.91 8.31
C LYS A 66 -27.35 -2.95 8.87
N VAL A 67 -26.87 -1.78 9.25
CA VAL A 67 -25.59 -1.63 9.95
C VAL A 67 -25.88 -1.57 11.44
N PHE A 68 -25.17 -2.36 12.23
CA PHE A 68 -25.25 -2.35 13.69
C PHE A 68 -24.22 -1.39 14.26
N PHE A 69 -24.49 -0.85 15.44
CA PHE A 69 -23.53 -0.07 16.19
C PHE A 69 -22.78 -0.95 17.20
N ILE A 70 -21.58 -0.54 17.54
CA ILE A 70 -20.78 -1.17 18.59
C ILE A 70 -21.39 -0.70 19.92
N SER A 71 -22.06 -1.58 20.65
CA SER A 71 -22.77 -1.25 21.88
C SER A 71 -21.88 -1.09 23.12
N ASP A 72 -20.60 -1.45 23.02
CA ASP A 72 -19.64 -1.31 24.11
C ASP A 72 -18.59 -0.27 23.78
N ASN A 73 -18.26 0.58 24.77
CA ASN A 73 -17.22 1.62 24.74
C ASN A 73 -15.77 1.09 24.51
N LYS A 74 -15.60 -0.01 23.82
CA LYS A 74 -14.32 -0.48 23.35
C LYS A 74 -13.97 0.31 22.11
N ILE A 75 -13.30 1.43 22.28
CA ILE A 75 -12.61 2.15 21.21
C ILE A 75 -11.70 1.14 20.53
N LYS A 76 -12.13 0.65 19.35
CA LYS A 76 -11.25 -0.14 18.51
C LYS A 76 -10.13 0.79 18.05
N PRO A 77 -8.85 0.40 18.19
CA PRO A 77 -7.73 1.20 17.72
C PRO A 77 -7.75 1.44 16.21
N ASN A 78 -8.61 0.75 15.47
CA ASN A 78 -8.80 0.86 14.03
C ASN A 78 -10.13 1.56 13.63
N ALA A 79 -10.75 2.32 14.53
CA ALA A 79 -11.99 3.07 14.25
C ALA A 79 -11.85 4.19 13.18
N GLY A 80 -10.93 4.04 12.28
CA GLY A 80 -10.65 4.94 11.15
C GLY A 80 -10.72 4.26 9.78
N LEU A 81 -11.12 2.98 9.72
CA LEU A 81 -11.48 2.33 8.45
C LEU A 81 -12.84 2.84 7.95
N THR A 82 -13.07 4.15 8.05
CA THR A 82 -14.10 4.75 7.22
C THR A 82 -13.71 4.45 5.78
N LEU A 83 -14.65 4.05 4.94
CA LEU A 83 -14.49 3.91 3.48
C LEU A 83 -14.02 5.23 2.79
N LYS A 84 -13.64 6.24 3.55
CA LYS A 84 -12.78 7.33 3.10
C LYS A 84 -11.45 6.70 2.73
N THR A 85 -11.24 6.59 1.43
CA THR A 85 -10.02 6.05 0.84
C THR A 85 -8.82 6.88 1.26
N ILE A 86 -8.19 6.53 2.39
CA ILE A 86 -6.89 7.08 2.73
C ILE A 86 -5.90 6.49 1.72
N PRO A 87 -5.23 7.32 0.93
CA PRO A 87 -4.33 6.84 -0.10
C PRO A 87 -3.12 6.12 0.52
N ILE A 88 -2.50 5.28 -0.27
CA ILE A 88 -1.18 4.72 -0.01
C ILE A 88 -0.16 5.70 -0.56
N LEU A 89 0.85 6.05 0.24
CA LEU A 89 1.96 6.86 -0.23
C LEU A 89 3.10 5.95 -0.69
N VAL A 90 3.49 6.04 -1.96
CA VAL A 90 4.68 5.37 -2.47
C VAL A 90 5.79 6.41 -2.64
N SER A 91 6.94 6.17 -2.04
CA SER A 91 8.02 7.15 -1.92
C SER A 91 9.41 6.51 -2.00
N GLY A 92 10.43 7.35 -2.13
CA GLY A 92 11.81 6.94 -2.32
C GLY A 92 12.12 6.69 -3.79
N PHE A 93 12.96 5.69 -4.07
CA PHE A 93 13.50 5.42 -5.41
C PHE A 93 12.54 4.55 -6.24
N VAL A 94 11.39 5.12 -6.60
CA VAL A 94 10.44 4.62 -7.61
C VAL A 94 10.35 5.62 -8.75
N ASN A 95 9.86 5.21 -9.92
CA ASN A 95 9.82 6.07 -11.10
C ASN A 95 8.84 7.24 -10.94
N ASN A 96 7.65 6.99 -10.33
CA ASN A 96 6.60 7.99 -10.13
C ASN A 96 6.14 7.97 -8.66
N PRO A 97 6.88 8.59 -7.73
CA PRO A 97 6.46 8.67 -6.33
C PRO A 97 5.18 9.48 -6.19
N GLY A 98 4.31 9.09 -5.27
CA GLY A 98 3.06 9.81 -5.04
C GLY A 98 2.05 9.06 -4.20
N ALA A 99 0.89 9.70 -4.04
CA ALA A 99 -0.25 9.12 -3.34
C ALA A 99 -1.11 8.33 -4.34
N ILE A 100 -1.34 7.06 -4.04
CA ILE A 100 -2.12 6.12 -4.86
C ILE A 100 -3.36 5.73 -4.09
N LYS A 101 -4.52 5.70 -4.76
CA LYS A 101 -5.77 5.25 -4.16
C LYS A 101 -5.60 3.84 -3.59
N TYR A 102 -6.15 3.62 -2.39
CA TYR A 102 -6.18 2.30 -1.79
C TYR A 102 -7.15 1.37 -2.55
N PHE A 103 -6.69 0.16 -2.82
CA PHE A 103 -7.46 -0.93 -3.41
C PHE A 103 -7.40 -2.14 -2.47
N PRO A 104 -8.56 -2.62 -1.96
CA PRO A 104 -8.61 -3.79 -1.09
C PRO A 104 -7.96 -5.01 -1.73
N GLY A 105 -7.14 -5.74 -0.95
CA GLY A 105 -6.48 -6.96 -1.41
C GLY A 105 -5.19 -6.76 -2.20
N TYR A 106 -4.86 -5.53 -2.62
CA TYR A 106 -3.62 -5.23 -3.34
C TYR A 106 -2.41 -5.31 -2.41
N LYS A 107 -1.28 -5.71 -2.97
CA LYS A 107 0.00 -5.96 -2.29
C LYS A 107 0.98 -4.82 -2.51
N VAL A 108 2.08 -4.84 -1.78
CA VAL A 108 3.20 -3.91 -1.96
C VAL A 108 3.66 -3.87 -3.43
N SER A 109 3.74 -5.04 -4.11
CA SER A 109 4.11 -5.13 -5.52
C SER A 109 3.22 -4.31 -6.44
N ASP A 110 1.90 -4.32 -6.19
CA ASP A 110 0.91 -3.67 -7.04
C ASP A 110 1.07 -2.16 -6.95
N TYR A 111 1.27 -1.62 -5.75
CA TYR A 111 1.50 -0.20 -5.53
C TYR A 111 2.83 0.29 -6.09
N ILE A 112 3.88 -0.53 -6.00
CA ILE A 112 5.16 -0.24 -6.65
C ILE A 112 4.96 -0.24 -8.18
N GLY A 113 4.17 -1.16 -8.72
CA GLY A 113 3.79 -1.19 -10.14
C GLY A 113 3.06 0.08 -10.57
N PHE A 114 2.07 0.55 -9.81
CA PHE A 114 1.38 1.83 -10.06
C PHE A 114 2.32 3.05 -10.01
N ALA A 115 3.37 2.98 -9.19
CA ALA A 115 4.41 3.99 -9.14
C ALA A 115 5.45 3.84 -10.28
N GLY A 116 5.15 3.04 -11.32
CA GLY A 116 6.02 2.84 -12.48
C GLY A 116 7.21 1.92 -12.20
N GLY A 117 7.19 1.17 -11.10
CA GLY A 117 8.28 0.29 -10.68
C GLY A 117 9.37 0.98 -9.87
N VAL A 118 10.33 0.17 -9.42
CA VAL A 118 11.55 0.66 -8.74
C VAL A 118 12.44 1.34 -9.76
N SER A 119 13.00 2.51 -9.43
CA SER A 119 13.93 3.22 -10.31
C SER A 119 15.26 2.48 -10.44
N GLU A 120 16.09 2.82 -11.44
CA GLU A 120 17.38 2.17 -11.71
C GLU A 120 18.32 2.14 -10.49
N ILE A 121 18.26 3.17 -9.65
CA ILE A 121 19.08 3.27 -8.45
C ILE A 121 18.36 2.82 -7.17
N GLY A 122 17.10 2.41 -7.29
CA GLY A 122 16.29 1.92 -6.18
C GLY A 122 16.64 0.49 -5.77
N SER A 123 16.40 0.16 -4.51
CA SER A 123 16.64 -1.20 -4.00
C SER A 123 15.45 -2.10 -4.29
N THR A 124 15.68 -3.19 -5.01
CA THR A 124 14.69 -4.28 -5.18
C THR A 124 14.65 -5.26 -4.00
N ARG A 125 15.67 -5.21 -3.10
CA ARG A 125 15.80 -6.13 -1.96
C ARG A 125 15.37 -5.53 -0.63
N LYS A 126 15.35 -4.19 -0.53
CA LYS A 126 15.01 -3.47 0.70
C LYS A 126 13.76 -2.64 0.42
N ILE A 127 12.63 -3.10 0.93
CA ILE A 127 11.36 -2.40 0.90
C ILE A 127 10.96 -2.16 2.34
N PHE A 128 10.41 -1.00 2.62
CA PHE A 128 9.89 -0.68 3.93
C PHE A 128 8.43 -0.26 3.84
N LEU A 129 7.65 -0.74 4.80
CA LEU A 129 6.28 -0.30 5.04
C LEU A 129 6.29 0.57 6.30
N ILE A 130 5.72 1.75 6.22
CA ILE A 130 5.56 2.65 7.35
C ILE A 130 4.07 2.72 7.68
N ARG A 131 3.71 2.26 8.86
CA ARG A 131 2.34 2.20 9.38
C ARG A 131 2.32 2.78 10.79
N ASN A 132 1.43 3.73 11.06
CA ASN A 132 1.34 4.40 12.36
C ASN A 132 2.70 4.90 12.87
N SER A 133 3.48 5.54 11.99
CA SER A 133 4.83 6.06 12.26
C SER A 133 5.88 5.00 12.60
N LYS A 134 5.56 3.71 12.52
CA LYS A 134 6.51 2.62 12.70
C LYS A 134 6.96 2.08 11.36
N LYS A 135 8.26 1.86 11.22
CA LYS A 135 8.90 1.36 9.98
C LYS A 135 9.17 -0.14 10.12
N PHE A 136 8.70 -0.92 9.14
CA PHE A 136 8.88 -2.36 9.06
C PHE A 136 9.58 -2.71 7.75
N LYS A 137 10.39 -3.77 7.75
CA LYS A 137 10.86 -4.38 6.51
C LYS A 137 9.67 -5.09 5.85
N ALA A 138 9.47 -4.88 4.56
CA ALA A 138 8.38 -5.46 3.80
C ALA A 138 8.89 -6.27 2.61
N ASN A 139 8.05 -7.18 2.13
CA ASN A 139 8.23 -7.95 0.92
C ASN A 139 7.18 -7.53 -0.12
N PHE A 140 7.40 -7.87 -1.38
CA PHE A 140 6.46 -7.58 -2.47
C PHE A 140 5.07 -8.17 -2.26
N SER A 141 4.96 -9.33 -1.57
CA SER A 141 3.71 -10.04 -1.30
C SER A 141 2.95 -9.53 -0.06
N ASP A 142 3.52 -8.60 0.69
CA ASP A 142 2.89 -8.12 1.93
C ASP A 142 1.63 -7.30 1.64
N SER A 143 0.66 -7.43 2.54
CA SER A 143 -0.59 -6.69 2.47
C SER A 143 -0.40 -5.25 2.94
N VAL A 144 -1.07 -4.34 2.25
CA VAL A 144 -1.05 -2.90 2.51
C VAL A 144 -2.39 -2.47 3.09
N LEU A 145 -2.37 -1.60 4.08
CA LEU A 145 -3.57 -1.03 4.71
C LEU A 145 -3.74 0.44 4.32
N PRO A 146 -4.98 0.97 4.36
CA PRO A 146 -5.21 2.39 4.11
C PRO A 146 -4.31 3.29 4.97
N GLY A 147 -3.64 4.25 4.34
CA GLY A 147 -2.72 5.17 5.01
C GLY A 147 -1.29 4.66 5.22
N ASP A 148 -0.97 3.46 4.76
CA ASP A 148 0.41 3.00 4.76
C ASP A 148 1.28 3.81 3.79
N GLN A 149 2.57 3.91 4.11
CA GLN A 149 3.58 4.41 3.20
C GLN A 149 4.54 3.28 2.82
N ILE A 150 4.72 3.08 1.52
CA ILE A 150 5.74 2.19 0.95
C ILE A 150 6.96 3.04 0.64
N PHE A 151 8.10 2.67 1.19
CA PHE A 151 9.36 3.40 0.99
C PHE A 151 10.42 2.48 0.39
N ILE A 152 10.95 2.88 -0.76
CA ILE A 152 12.04 2.21 -1.46
C ILE A 152 13.31 3.00 -1.24
N PRO A 153 14.30 2.49 -0.49
CA PRO A 153 15.60 3.14 -0.33
C PRO A 153 16.48 3.00 -1.57
N GLU A 154 17.56 3.72 -1.60
CA GLU A 154 18.61 3.54 -2.58
C GLU A 154 19.21 2.12 -2.50
N GLY A 155 19.53 1.55 -3.66
CA GLY A 155 20.17 0.25 -3.77
C GLY A 155 21.65 0.33 -3.41
N SER A 156 22.15 -0.65 -2.66
CA SER A 156 23.56 -0.69 -2.24
C SER A 156 24.54 -0.74 -3.43
N PHE A 157 24.08 -1.20 -4.60
CA PHE A 157 24.89 -1.26 -5.81
C PHE A 157 25.06 0.12 -6.46
N SER A 158 24.06 1.00 -6.37
CA SER A 158 24.15 2.36 -6.91
C SER A 158 25.08 3.26 -6.08
N VAL A 159 25.19 3.01 -4.78
CA VAL A 159 26.14 3.73 -3.91
C VAL A 159 27.58 3.46 -4.33
N PHE A 160 27.89 2.25 -4.79
CA PHE A 160 29.23 1.87 -5.24
C PHE A 160 29.50 2.15 -6.73
N PHE A 161 28.48 2.06 -7.58
CA PHE A 161 28.59 2.10 -9.04
C PHE A 161 27.69 3.13 -9.71
N GLY A 162 27.13 4.09 -8.96
CA GLY A 162 26.35 5.19 -9.53
C GLY A 162 27.15 5.89 -10.64
N LYS A 163 26.49 6.29 -11.72
CA LYS A 163 27.10 6.78 -12.96
C LYS A 163 28.27 7.76 -12.77
N ASN A 164 28.24 8.57 -11.71
CA ASN A 164 29.30 9.53 -11.39
C ASN A 164 30.37 8.97 -10.44
N SER A 165 30.03 8.03 -9.56
CA SER A 165 30.98 7.46 -8.60
C SER A 165 31.89 6.41 -9.24
N PHE A 166 31.44 5.66 -10.24
CA PHE A 166 32.25 4.64 -10.90
C PHE A 166 33.41 5.30 -11.65
N LEU A 167 33.15 6.36 -12.43
CA LEU A 167 34.21 7.09 -13.14
C LEU A 167 35.16 7.79 -12.18
N GLN A 168 34.67 8.38 -11.09
CA GLN A 168 35.52 9.00 -10.07
C GLN A 168 36.37 7.99 -9.32
N ASN A 169 35.83 6.83 -8.98
CA ASN A 169 36.58 5.75 -8.32
C ASN A 169 37.58 5.10 -9.27
N LEU A 170 37.26 4.98 -10.55
CA LEU A 170 38.16 4.47 -11.57
C LEU A 170 39.36 5.42 -11.77
N THR A 171 39.12 6.73 -11.87
CA THR A 171 40.20 7.73 -11.99
C THR A 171 41.08 7.78 -10.73
N ALA A 172 40.50 7.61 -9.54
CA ALA A 172 41.30 7.53 -8.30
C ALA A 172 42.19 6.26 -8.28
N LEU A 173 41.66 5.10 -8.71
CA LEU A 173 42.45 3.87 -8.82
C LEU A 173 43.58 4.01 -9.84
N PHE A 174 43.33 4.58 -11.02
CA PHE A 174 44.36 4.83 -12.01
C PHE A 174 45.44 5.82 -11.51
N SER A 175 45.06 6.84 -10.76
CA SER A 175 46.05 7.78 -10.18
C SER A 175 46.95 7.13 -9.15
N ILE A 176 46.41 6.20 -8.31
CA ILE A 176 47.18 5.45 -7.33
C ILE A 176 48.18 4.53 -8.02
N ILE A 177 47.72 3.78 -9.04
CA ILE A 177 48.56 2.85 -9.80
C ILE A 177 49.70 3.58 -10.52
N SER A 178 49.39 4.71 -11.18
CA SER A 178 50.40 5.51 -11.88
C SER A 178 51.43 6.14 -10.91
N THR A 179 50.99 6.56 -9.75
CA THR A 179 51.90 7.08 -8.72
C THR A 179 52.82 5.99 -8.18
N TYR A 180 52.27 4.79 -7.96
CA TYR A 180 53.08 3.64 -7.50
C TYR A 180 54.14 3.23 -8.53
N THR A 181 53.78 3.16 -9.82
CA THR A 181 54.77 2.86 -10.89
C THR A 181 55.89 3.88 -10.97
N ILE A 182 55.58 5.18 -10.88
CA ILE A 182 56.58 6.25 -10.91
C ILE A 182 57.52 6.16 -9.70
N ILE A 183 57.00 5.83 -8.53
CA ILE A 183 57.80 5.68 -7.31
C ILE A 183 58.69 4.44 -7.40
N SER A 184 58.14 3.32 -7.88
CA SER A 184 58.93 2.06 -8.01
C SER A 184 60.06 2.17 -9.01
N ASP A 185 59.85 2.87 -10.15
CA ASP A 185 60.88 3.11 -11.13
C ASP A 185 62.00 4.02 -10.61
N ARG A 186 61.69 4.95 -9.70
CA ARG A 186 62.72 5.81 -9.07
C ARG A 186 63.51 5.12 -7.97
N LEU A 187 62.98 4.07 -7.35
CA LEU A 187 63.64 3.30 -6.31
C LEU A 187 64.53 2.20 -6.88
N ASN A 188 64.33 1.81 -8.14
CA ASN A 188 65.08 0.73 -8.82
C ASN A 188 66.17 1.27 -9.77
N ASN A 189 66.34 2.61 -9.89
CA ASN A 189 67.45 3.27 -10.56
C ASN A 189 68.25 4.08 -9.54
#